data_092e655a5b0a0972991497223ea9455b
#
_entry.id   092e655a5b0a0972991497223ea9455b
#
_cell.length_a   1.000
_cell.length_b   1.000
_cell.length_c   1.000
_cell.angle_alpha   90.00
_cell.angle_beta   90.00
_cell.angle_gamma   90.00
#
_symmetry.space_group_name_H-M   'P 1'
#
loop_
_entity.id
_entity.type
_entity.pdbx_description
1 polymer ?
#
loop_
_entity_poly.entity_id
_entity_poly.type
_entity_poly.pdbx_seq_one_letter_code
_entity_poly.pdbx_strand_id
1 'polypeptide(L)'
;MKSPRKSIILAAAGIAAAGMVLSGCSSSGGGLANGKTEIVVASVQPGASAAALAAFQTQVKTFEKKNPNIIVKGEEYDWTGTTFAAELAGGTLPDEFGVPFTDSRTLAQNGQLANLTKYIKALPYFKKFNKNVLAVAEDSKGQVYGIPFSPYAMSISYNRADFTKAGLNPNDPPKTWDQVEQDAIAISKALPGVAGYMQMTSGNTGGWELTSAAYTRGGRLETTAKNGKVTVNVDIPAVKESLAYLHQIRWVDNAAGSNFILDWNGINAAFGSGKVAMYMSGSDVLTSLVQNDGVDPSNYGVTTIPLTSVANAGVLSGGTVAVGNVKDSDAQKAAVAKWIDFYYGQPQINKAAAVTQAKSLQSSKQVVGAPELPVFDAATAKLQQSWIAPYATPGLLANIAPFTTNIGNQPIVPEPNKHTQDLYGALDSVVQAVLTQKNPDVDSLLQAVNVKIQALIDADPDQAAIK
;
A
#
# COMPACT_ATOMS: atom_id res chain seq x y z
N MET A 1 -14.22 45.92 -38.60
CA MET A 1 -14.49 47.22 -37.94
C MET A 1 -13.79 47.21 -36.60
N LYS A 2 -12.69 47.80 -36.54
CA LYS A 2 -12.09 48.94 -35.79
C LYS A 2 -12.45 48.95 -34.29
N SER A 3 -11.40 48.79 -33.53
CA SER A 3 -11.05 49.15 -32.14
C SER A 3 -11.72 50.47 -31.64
N PRO A 4 -11.71 50.79 -30.30
CA PRO A 4 -10.46 51.36 -29.80
C PRO A 4 -10.03 50.99 -28.36
N ARG A 5 -8.72 51.05 -28.17
CA ARG A 5 -7.98 51.21 -26.92
C ARG A 5 -8.36 52.51 -26.18
N LYS A 6 -8.35 52.48 -24.84
CA LYS A 6 -8.08 53.69 -24.04
C LYS A 6 -7.13 53.37 -22.90
N SER A 7 -5.97 53.98 -22.97
CA SER A 7 -4.97 54.15 -21.91
C SER A 7 -5.29 55.47 -21.18
N ILE A 8 -5.07 55.51 -19.86
CA ILE A 8 -4.86 56.74 -19.04
C ILE A 8 -4.13 56.27 -17.77
N ILE A 9 -2.87 56.50 -17.63
CA ILE A 9 -2.04 57.60 -17.09
C ILE A 9 -1.94 57.61 -15.54
N LEU A 10 -0.66 57.56 -15.15
CA LEU A 10 -0.03 57.71 -13.82
C LEU A 10 -0.54 58.90 -13.01
N ALA A 11 -0.54 58.72 -11.69
CA ALA A 11 -0.14 59.78 -10.78
C ALA A 11 0.70 59.17 -9.65
N ALA A 12 1.86 59.75 -9.43
CA ALA A 12 2.86 59.40 -8.43
C ALA A 12 2.67 60.24 -7.16
N ALA A 13 3.26 59.76 -6.11
CA ALA A 13 3.83 60.46 -4.96
C ALA A 13 3.12 60.30 -3.61
N GLY A 14 3.87 59.79 -2.68
CA GLY A 14 3.58 59.82 -1.25
C GLY A 14 4.55 58.94 -0.43
N ILE A 15 5.76 59.43 -0.21
CA ILE A 15 6.77 58.82 0.69
C ILE A 15 6.28 58.96 2.12
N ALA A 16 6.11 57.87 2.83
CA ALA A 16 6.14 57.83 4.31
C ALA A 16 6.99 56.62 4.72
N ALA A 17 8.20 56.93 5.17
CA ALA A 17 9.09 55.99 5.81
C ALA A 17 8.52 55.73 7.25
N ALA A 18 8.22 54.47 7.54
CA ALA A 18 7.99 54.03 8.91
C ALA A 18 8.51 52.58 9.05
N GLY A 19 9.60 52.45 9.79
CA GLY A 19 9.96 51.34 10.65
C GLY A 19 9.92 49.93 10.05
N MET A 20 11.01 49.46 9.39
CA MET A 20 11.30 48.01 9.30
C MET A 20 11.60 47.48 10.69
N VAL A 21 10.61 46.88 11.32
CA VAL A 21 10.85 45.88 12.35
C VAL A 21 11.30 44.62 11.63
N LEU A 22 12.58 44.34 11.62
CA LEU A 22 13.13 43.05 11.30
C LEU A 22 12.59 42.04 12.31
N SER A 23 11.45 41.43 11.99
CA SER A 23 11.06 40.18 12.62
C SER A 23 12.01 39.14 12.11
N GLY A 24 13.01 38.80 12.91
CA GLY A 24 13.94 37.73 12.65
C GLY A 24 13.16 36.45 12.35
N CYS A 25 13.51 35.80 11.25
CA CYS A 25 13.19 34.39 11.02
C CYS A 25 13.77 33.59 12.18
N SER A 26 12.95 33.29 13.18
CA SER A 26 13.25 32.27 14.15
C SER A 26 13.11 30.94 13.42
N SER A 27 14.22 30.23 13.25
CA SER A 27 14.33 28.85 12.90
C SER A 27 13.26 28.02 13.62
N SER A 28 12.56 27.23 12.85
CA SER A 28 11.54 26.29 13.23
C SER A 28 12.00 25.28 14.31
N GLY A 29 11.81 25.64 15.57
CA GLY A 29 11.66 24.70 16.66
C GLY A 29 10.18 24.68 17.00
N GLY A 30 9.48 23.63 16.66
CA GLY A 30 8.04 23.52 16.84
C GLY A 30 7.61 23.47 18.31
N GLY A 31 7.65 24.60 18.98
CA GLY A 31 7.03 24.82 20.29
C GLY A 31 6.09 25.99 20.13
N LEU A 32 4.79 25.79 20.35
CA LEU A 32 3.85 26.90 20.46
C LEU A 32 4.17 27.73 21.70
N ALA A 33 3.82 29.01 21.67
CA ALA A 33 4.11 29.98 22.73
C ALA A 33 3.64 29.58 24.17
N ASN A 34 2.92 28.43 24.29
CA ASN A 34 2.42 27.87 25.56
C ASN A 34 3.10 26.56 25.98
N GLY A 35 4.29 26.21 25.45
CA GLY A 35 5.01 24.99 25.81
C GLY A 35 4.39 23.69 25.27
N LYS A 36 3.45 23.78 24.34
CA LYS A 36 2.87 22.60 23.66
C LYS A 36 3.60 22.29 22.37
N THR A 37 3.73 21.02 22.06
CA THR A 37 4.27 20.53 20.78
C THR A 37 3.12 20.33 19.80
N GLU A 38 3.21 20.96 18.63
CA GLU A 38 2.28 20.72 17.52
C GLU A 38 2.89 19.72 16.54
N ILE A 39 2.09 18.77 16.07
CA ILE A 39 2.44 17.84 14.99
C ILE A 39 1.34 17.82 13.94
N VAL A 40 1.76 17.73 12.68
CA VAL A 40 0.89 17.49 11.52
C VAL A 40 0.98 16.02 11.16
N VAL A 41 -0.16 15.33 11.05
CA VAL A 41 -0.20 13.89 10.80
C VAL A 41 -1.03 13.57 9.56
N ALA A 42 -0.51 12.72 8.71
CA ALA A 42 -1.10 12.26 7.45
C ALA A 42 -1.86 10.92 7.62
N SER A 43 -2.59 10.79 8.73
CA SER A 43 -3.35 9.55 9.02
C SER A 43 -4.72 9.52 8.33
N VAL A 44 -4.96 10.42 7.37
CA VAL A 44 -6.20 10.51 6.58
C VAL A 44 -5.83 10.55 5.10
N GLN A 45 -6.43 9.65 4.34
CA GLN A 45 -6.22 9.58 2.89
C GLN A 45 -6.94 10.72 2.16
N PRO A 46 -6.39 11.25 1.08
CA PRO A 46 -7.05 12.22 0.23
C PRO A 46 -8.43 11.73 -0.25
N GLY A 47 -9.42 12.60 -0.15
CA GLY A 47 -10.80 12.27 -0.51
C GLY A 47 -11.58 11.47 0.53
N ALA A 48 -11.08 11.39 1.77
CA ALA A 48 -11.77 10.70 2.86
C ALA A 48 -13.20 11.24 3.07
N SER A 49 -14.16 10.33 3.33
CA SER A 49 -15.54 10.71 3.58
C SER A 49 -15.69 11.60 4.83
N ALA A 50 -16.74 12.41 4.89
CA ALA A 50 -17.03 13.23 6.07
C ALA A 50 -17.14 12.38 7.35
N ALA A 51 -17.61 11.14 7.26
CA ALA A 51 -17.67 10.20 8.38
C ALA A 51 -16.27 9.77 8.84
N ALA A 52 -15.36 9.49 7.89
CA ALA A 52 -13.96 9.13 8.19
C ALA A 52 -13.23 10.31 8.85
N LEU A 53 -13.41 11.52 8.33
CA LEU A 53 -12.85 12.75 8.93
C LEU A 53 -13.37 12.98 10.34
N ALA A 54 -14.67 12.79 10.60
CA ALA A 54 -15.25 12.93 11.94
C ALA A 54 -14.72 11.87 12.92
N ALA A 55 -14.53 10.63 12.45
CA ALA A 55 -13.92 9.56 13.23
C ALA A 55 -12.46 9.89 13.58
N PHE A 56 -11.68 10.37 12.62
CA PHE A 56 -10.31 10.84 12.84
C PHE A 56 -10.26 11.97 13.87
N GLN A 57 -11.11 12.99 13.77
CA GLN A 57 -11.17 14.10 14.74
C GLN A 57 -11.52 13.60 16.15
N THR A 58 -12.30 12.54 16.27
CA THR A 58 -12.60 11.92 17.57
C THR A 58 -11.36 11.25 18.16
N GLN A 59 -10.53 10.61 17.32
CA GLN A 59 -9.25 10.03 17.72
C GLN A 59 -8.26 11.13 18.17
N VAL A 60 -8.17 12.23 17.42
CA VAL A 60 -7.34 13.40 17.79
C VAL A 60 -7.71 13.90 19.18
N LYS A 61 -9.00 14.19 19.44
CA LYS A 61 -9.47 14.63 20.76
C LYS A 61 -9.15 13.64 21.87
N THR A 62 -9.25 12.33 21.56
CA THR A 62 -8.92 11.27 22.54
C THR A 62 -7.43 11.24 22.85
N PHE A 63 -6.59 11.42 21.84
CA PHE A 63 -5.14 11.48 22.00
C PHE A 63 -4.71 12.71 22.79
N GLU A 64 -5.19 13.90 22.42
CA GLU A 64 -4.86 15.18 23.09
C GLU A 64 -5.29 15.17 24.54
N LYS A 65 -6.45 14.58 24.89
CA LYS A 65 -6.89 14.39 26.26
C LYS A 65 -5.88 13.58 27.09
N LYS A 66 -5.24 12.58 26.49
CA LYS A 66 -4.20 11.76 27.14
C LYS A 66 -2.82 12.44 27.13
N ASN A 67 -2.59 13.36 26.19
CA ASN A 67 -1.33 14.06 25.95
C ASN A 67 -1.57 15.58 25.89
N PRO A 68 -1.90 16.26 27.01
CA PRO A 68 -2.38 17.65 27.00
C PRO A 68 -1.34 18.66 26.50
N ASN A 69 -0.07 18.24 26.39
CA ASN A 69 1.02 19.09 25.90
C ASN A 69 1.29 18.85 24.38
N ILE A 70 0.47 18.03 23.69
CA ILE A 70 0.58 17.79 22.26
C ILE A 70 -0.70 18.30 21.59
N ILE A 71 -0.54 18.96 20.44
CA ILE A 71 -1.62 19.36 19.54
C ILE A 71 -1.43 18.57 18.23
N VAL A 72 -2.50 17.96 17.72
CA VAL A 72 -2.47 17.18 16.48
C VAL A 72 -3.33 17.88 15.43
N LYS A 73 -2.73 18.15 14.28
CA LYS A 73 -3.42 18.60 13.06
C LYS A 73 -3.41 17.47 12.04
N GLY A 74 -4.58 17.11 11.52
CA GLY A 74 -4.69 16.16 10.43
C GLY A 74 -4.49 16.84 9.09
N GLU A 75 -3.77 16.21 8.21
CA GLU A 75 -3.63 16.60 6.82
C GLU A 75 -3.98 15.41 5.91
N GLU A 76 -4.70 15.67 4.82
CA GLU A 76 -4.91 14.69 3.76
C GLU A 76 -3.65 14.62 2.92
N TYR A 77 -2.91 13.53 3.04
CA TYR A 77 -1.64 13.33 2.35
C TYR A 77 -1.51 11.88 1.92
N ASP A 78 -0.93 11.68 0.74
CA ASP A 78 -0.52 10.39 0.24
C ASP A 78 0.90 10.48 -0.30
N TRP A 79 1.76 9.56 0.16
CA TRP A 79 3.17 9.55 -0.22
C TRP A 79 3.34 9.11 -1.67
N THR A 80 4.16 9.85 -2.42
CA THR A 80 4.60 9.45 -3.75
C THR A 80 6.11 9.63 -3.91
N GLY A 81 6.79 8.66 -4.50
CA GLY A 81 8.24 8.72 -4.72
C GLY A 81 8.67 9.90 -5.59
N THR A 82 7.79 10.38 -6.47
CA THR A 82 8.08 11.48 -7.40
C THR A 82 8.07 12.86 -6.74
N THR A 83 7.24 13.09 -5.73
CA THR A 83 7.11 14.38 -5.04
C THR A 83 7.90 14.44 -3.74
N PHE A 84 8.17 13.30 -3.12
CA PHE A 84 8.79 13.20 -1.79
C PHE A 84 10.08 14.02 -1.63
N ALA A 85 11.00 13.90 -2.59
CA ALA A 85 12.28 14.62 -2.50
C ALA A 85 12.10 16.15 -2.51
N ALA A 86 11.16 16.66 -3.32
CA ALA A 86 10.83 18.08 -3.39
C ALA A 86 10.13 18.55 -2.11
N GLU A 87 9.21 17.77 -1.60
CA GLU A 87 8.47 18.05 -0.35
C GLU A 87 9.42 18.03 0.87
N LEU A 88 10.32 17.04 0.93
CA LEU A 88 11.35 17.00 1.98
C LEU A 88 12.25 18.21 1.90
N ALA A 89 12.74 18.59 0.71
CA ALA A 89 13.59 19.77 0.54
C ALA A 89 12.84 21.05 0.91
N GLY A 90 11.59 21.18 0.43
CA GLY A 90 10.70 22.33 0.69
C GLY A 90 10.21 22.45 2.13
N GLY A 91 10.31 21.39 2.93
CA GLY A 91 9.80 21.36 4.31
C GLY A 91 8.26 21.35 4.38
N THR A 92 7.61 20.75 3.38
CA THR A 92 6.15 20.63 3.28
C THR A 92 5.63 19.25 3.64
N LEU A 93 6.52 18.30 3.97
CA LEU A 93 6.10 16.99 4.49
C LEU A 93 5.43 17.13 5.86
N PRO A 94 4.34 16.39 6.13
CA PRO A 94 3.79 16.22 7.46
C PRO A 94 4.86 15.70 8.45
N ASP A 95 4.64 15.89 9.74
CA ASP A 95 5.52 15.36 10.79
C ASP A 95 5.39 13.82 10.89
N GLU A 96 4.18 13.28 10.64
CA GLU A 96 3.95 11.84 10.50
C GLU A 96 3.29 11.54 9.17
N PHE A 97 3.76 10.50 8.46
CA PHE A 97 3.20 10.03 7.19
C PHE A 97 3.46 8.54 6.98
N GLY A 98 2.70 7.93 6.05
CA GLY A 98 2.88 6.55 5.63
C GLY A 98 3.83 6.43 4.45
N VAL A 99 4.73 5.44 4.46
CA VAL A 99 5.56 5.07 3.30
C VAL A 99 5.41 3.58 2.98
N PRO A 100 5.41 3.17 1.70
CA PRO A 100 5.36 1.76 1.33
C PRO A 100 6.55 0.97 1.91
N PHE A 101 6.35 -0.32 2.14
CA PHE A 101 7.42 -1.24 2.57
C PHE A 101 8.60 -1.24 1.60
N THR A 102 8.35 -1.04 0.31
CA THR A 102 9.36 -0.96 -0.75
C THR A 102 10.39 0.14 -0.55
N ASP A 103 9.97 1.25 0.07
CA ASP A 103 10.76 2.48 0.13
C ASP A 103 11.30 2.76 1.53
N SER A 104 10.61 2.30 2.57
CA SER A 104 10.89 2.67 3.97
C SER A 104 12.35 2.43 4.38
N ARG A 105 12.94 1.29 3.99
CA ARG A 105 14.31 0.95 4.33
C ARG A 105 15.33 1.82 3.60
N THR A 106 15.12 2.07 2.31
CA THR A 106 15.99 2.94 1.50
C THR A 106 15.94 4.37 2.01
N LEU A 107 14.75 4.89 2.31
CA LEU A 107 14.59 6.23 2.88
C LEU A 107 15.27 6.36 4.25
N ALA A 108 15.19 5.33 5.10
CA ALA A 108 15.88 5.27 6.39
C ALA A 108 17.42 5.28 6.21
N GLN A 109 17.95 4.46 5.30
CA GLN A 109 19.39 4.38 4.99
C GLN A 109 19.92 5.70 4.45
N ASN A 110 19.14 6.41 3.63
CA ASN A 110 19.47 7.73 3.08
C ASN A 110 19.33 8.86 4.09
N GLY A 111 18.94 8.57 5.35
CA GLY A 111 18.74 9.60 6.38
C GLY A 111 17.58 10.54 6.12
N GLN A 112 16.57 10.08 5.39
CA GLN A 112 15.39 10.85 4.97
C GLN A 112 14.19 10.67 5.91
N LEU A 113 14.29 9.77 6.90
CA LEU A 113 13.28 9.51 7.92
C LEU A 113 13.80 9.81 9.33
N ALA A 114 12.91 10.16 10.24
CA ALA A 114 13.26 10.35 11.64
C ALA A 114 13.62 9.01 12.31
N ASN A 115 14.73 8.97 13.03
CA ASN A 115 15.08 7.82 13.85
C ASN A 115 14.19 7.81 15.11
N LEU A 116 13.28 6.87 15.21
CA LEU A 116 12.33 6.70 16.32
C LEU A 116 12.73 5.58 17.30
N THR A 117 13.92 5.00 17.16
CA THR A 117 14.41 3.82 17.91
C THR A 117 14.19 3.95 19.41
N LYS A 118 14.60 5.07 20.02
CA LYS A 118 14.50 5.24 21.48
C LYS A 118 13.07 5.23 22.01
N TYR A 119 12.12 5.61 21.16
CA TYR A 119 10.70 5.66 21.55
C TYR A 119 10.01 4.32 21.31
N ILE A 120 10.21 3.73 20.11
CA ILE A 120 9.50 2.50 19.72
C ILE A 120 10.05 1.29 20.49
N LYS A 121 11.37 1.19 20.69
CA LYS A 121 11.95 0.09 21.50
C LYS A 121 11.60 0.18 22.99
N ALA A 122 11.18 1.35 23.47
CA ALA A 122 10.71 1.54 24.84
C ALA A 122 9.24 1.09 25.05
N LEU A 123 8.51 0.77 23.99
CA LEU A 123 7.13 0.28 24.10
C LEU A 123 7.09 -1.06 24.84
N PRO A 124 6.20 -1.23 25.84
CA PRO A 124 6.15 -2.45 26.67
C PRO A 124 5.95 -3.73 25.87
N TYR A 125 5.37 -3.60 24.67
CA TYR A 125 5.03 -4.70 23.79
C TYR A 125 5.97 -4.83 22.59
N PHE A 126 7.08 -4.10 22.54
CA PHE A 126 8.03 -4.13 21.42
C PHE A 126 8.42 -5.55 21.00
N LYS A 127 8.65 -6.43 21.96
CA LYS A 127 9.03 -7.83 21.71
C LYS A 127 7.94 -8.70 21.08
N LYS A 128 6.70 -8.20 21.01
CA LYS A 128 5.55 -8.90 20.42
C LYS A 128 5.37 -8.62 18.93
N PHE A 129 6.11 -7.65 18.37
CA PHE A 129 6.06 -7.44 16.92
C PHE A 129 6.43 -8.71 16.16
N ASN A 130 5.73 -8.96 15.07
CA ASN A 130 6.15 -9.93 14.06
C ASN A 130 7.48 -9.45 13.47
N LYS A 131 8.55 -10.19 13.71
CA LYS A 131 9.90 -9.78 13.31
C LYS A 131 10.05 -9.55 11.81
N ASN A 132 9.38 -10.37 11.01
CA ASN A 132 9.43 -10.24 9.55
C ASN A 132 8.74 -8.95 9.06
N VAL A 133 7.65 -8.56 9.73
CA VAL A 133 6.91 -7.34 9.42
C VAL A 133 7.66 -6.10 9.97
N LEU A 134 8.20 -6.18 11.20
CA LEU A 134 8.97 -5.07 11.77
C LEU A 134 10.25 -4.78 10.98
N ALA A 135 10.88 -5.78 10.39
CA ALA A 135 12.14 -5.65 9.66
C ALA A 135 12.09 -4.62 8.52
N VAL A 136 10.91 -4.33 7.96
CA VAL A 136 10.75 -3.30 6.90
C VAL A 136 10.90 -1.88 7.45
N ALA A 137 10.69 -1.68 8.75
CA ALA A 137 10.87 -0.41 9.46
C ALA A 137 12.23 -0.29 10.14
N GLU A 138 13.15 -1.25 9.93
CA GLU A 138 14.48 -1.29 10.53
C GLU A 138 15.58 -1.09 9.48
N ASP A 139 16.64 -0.36 9.86
CA ASP A 139 17.87 -0.32 9.06
C ASP A 139 18.77 -1.54 9.34
N SER A 140 19.90 -1.64 8.63
CA SER A 140 20.89 -2.71 8.80
C SER A 140 21.55 -2.77 10.20
N LYS A 141 21.41 -1.71 11.00
CA LYS A 141 21.91 -1.61 12.38
C LYS A 141 20.81 -1.92 13.40
N GLY A 142 19.62 -2.28 12.94
CA GLY A 142 18.45 -2.54 13.78
C GLY A 142 17.89 -1.28 14.43
N GLN A 143 18.12 -0.09 13.87
CA GLN A 143 17.45 1.12 14.27
C GLN A 143 16.04 1.15 13.69
N VAL A 144 15.06 1.64 14.45
CA VAL A 144 13.64 1.60 14.09
C VAL A 144 13.18 2.99 13.69
N TYR A 145 12.52 3.11 12.53
CA TYR A 145 12.09 4.37 11.95
C TYR A 145 10.57 4.56 11.97
N GLY A 146 9.80 3.51 12.30
CA GLY A 146 8.34 3.59 12.32
C GLY A 146 7.69 2.31 12.83
N ILE A 147 6.36 2.28 12.77
CA ILE A 147 5.55 1.08 13.04
C ILE A 147 4.86 0.66 11.75
N PRO A 148 5.04 -0.60 11.30
CA PRO A 148 4.29 -1.15 10.17
C PRO A 148 2.78 -1.18 10.49
N PHE A 149 1.97 -0.82 9.51
CA PHE A 149 0.52 -0.95 9.56
C PHE A 149 -0.03 -1.41 8.21
N SER A 150 -1.27 -1.94 8.20
CA SER A 150 -1.92 -2.50 7.00
C SER A 150 -1.01 -3.42 6.16
N PRO A 151 -0.28 -4.37 6.79
CA PRO A 151 0.48 -5.32 6.00
C PRO A 151 -0.48 -6.29 5.29
N TYR A 152 -0.19 -6.55 4.02
CA TYR A 152 -1.00 -7.45 3.20
C TYR A 152 -0.15 -8.58 2.61
N ALA A 153 -0.83 -9.67 2.24
CA ALA A 153 -0.32 -10.66 1.30
C ALA A 153 -1.12 -10.59 0.01
N MET A 154 -0.46 -10.84 -1.11
CA MET A 154 -1.19 -10.96 -2.38
C MET A 154 -2.18 -12.12 -2.31
N SER A 155 -3.35 -11.90 -2.87
CA SER A 155 -4.51 -12.76 -2.77
C SER A 155 -5.35 -12.71 -4.04
N ILE A 156 -6.31 -13.61 -4.19
CA ILE A 156 -7.35 -13.50 -5.21
C ILE A 156 -8.62 -12.99 -4.56
N SER A 157 -9.01 -11.77 -4.93
CA SER A 157 -10.31 -11.20 -4.60
C SER A 157 -11.35 -11.68 -5.61
N TYR A 158 -12.54 -12.06 -5.15
CA TYR A 158 -13.59 -12.56 -6.03
C TYR A 158 -15.00 -12.11 -5.62
N ASN A 159 -15.87 -11.95 -6.63
CA ASN A 159 -17.27 -11.60 -6.45
C ASN A 159 -18.10 -12.88 -6.22
N ARG A 160 -18.57 -13.07 -4.99
CA ARG A 160 -19.34 -14.27 -4.58
C ARG A 160 -20.67 -14.41 -5.32
N ALA A 161 -21.34 -13.29 -5.64
CA ALA A 161 -22.58 -13.31 -6.39
C ALA A 161 -22.37 -13.80 -7.84
N ASP A 162 -21.25 -13.41 -8.46
CA ASP A 162 -20.93 -13.84 -9.84
C ASP A 162 -20.51 -15.32 -9.88
N PHE A 163 -19.82 -15.81 -8.85
CA PHE A 163 -19.59 -17.25 -8.66
C PHE A 163 -20.90 -18.01 -8.64
N THR A 164 -21.84 -17.58 -7.79
CA THR A 164 -23.16 -18.23 -7.68
C THR A 164 -23.93 -18.21 -9.01
N LYS A 165 -23.95 -17.08 -9.73
CA LYS A 165 -24.62 -16.94 -11.03
C LYS A 165 -23.99 -17.84 -12.11
N ALA A 166 -22.67 -18.06 -12.03
CA ALA A 166 -21.94 -18.96 -12.93
C ALA A 166 -22.07 -20.44 -12.54
N GLY A 167 -22.79 -20.78 -11.47
CA GLY A 167 -22.93 -22.16 -10.98
C GLY A 167 -21.73 -22.65 -10.17
N LEU A 168 -20.83 -21.75 -9.77
CA LEU A 168 -19.66 -22.05 -8.94
C LEU A 168 -20.02 -21.93 -7.44
N ASN A 169 -19.28 -22.64 -6.60
CA ASN A 169 -19.46 -22.55 -5.15
C ASN A 169 -18.65 -21.39 -4.56
N PRO A 170 -19.25 -20.29 -4.11
CA PRO A 170 -18.52 -19.15 -3.55
C PRO A 170 -17.83 -19.46 -2.21
N ASN A 171 -18.10 -20.61 -1.58
CA ASN A 171 -17.45 -21.06 -0.34
C ASN A 171 -16.27 -22.00 -0.60
N ASP A 172 -16.04 -22.38 -1.85
CA ASP A 172 -14.90 -23.20 -2.29
C ASP A 172 -14.18 -22.50 -3.46
N PRO A 173 -13.49 -21.37 -3.20
CA PRO A 173 -12.82 -20.59 -4.23
C PRO A 173 -11.59 -21.34 -4.79
N PRO A 174 -11.05 -20.89 -5.95
CA PRO A 174 -9.95 -21.56 -6.62
C PRO A 174 -8.70 -21.65 -5.74
N LYS A 175 -8.01 -22.81 -5.81
CA LYS A 175 -6.80 -23.14 -5.04
C LYS A 175 -5.58 -23.35 -5.93
N THR A 176 -5.78 -23.46 -7.25
CA THR A 176 -4.74 -23.59 -8.27
C THR A 176 -4.96 -22.58 -9.37
N TRP A 177 -3.90 -22.26 -10.13
CA TRP A 177 -4.00 -21.36 -11.28
C TRP A 177 -4.94 -21.93 -12.35
N ASP A 178 -4.95 -23.27 -12.56
CA ASP A 178 -5.88 -23.94 -13.47
C ASP A 178 -7.35 -23.75 -13.03
N GLN A 179 -7.62 -23.78 -11.72
CA GLN A 179 -8.97 -23.49 -11.21
C GLN A 179 -9.35 -22.02 -11.39
N VAL A 180 -8.41 -21.06 -11.19
CA VAL A 180 -8.66 -19.65 -11.52
C VAL A 180 -9.05 -19.49 -12.99
N GLU A 181 -8.35 -20.17 -13.90
CA GLU A 181 -8.65 -20.15 -15.34
C GLU A 181 -10.02 -20.75 -15.63
N GLN A 182 -10.33 -21.95 -15.10
CA GLN A 182 -11.62 -22.62 -15.28
C GLN A 182 -12.78 -21.79 -14.76
N ASP A 183 -12.64 -21.21 -13.58
CA ASP A 183 -13.66 -20.33 -12.98
C ASP A 183 -13.84 -19.05 -13.82
N ALA A 184 -12.75 -18.47 -14.32
CA ALA A 184 -12.79 -17.31 -15.19
C ALA A 184 -13.55 -17.58 -16.49
N ILE A 185 -13.29 -18.72 -17.13
CA ILE A 185 -14.00 -19.17 -18.34
C ILE A 185 -15.50 -19.36 -18.04
N ALA A 186 -15.83 -20.07 -16.93
CA ALA A 186 -17.21 -20.33 -16.54
C ALA A 186 -17.98 -19.01 -16.29
N ILE A 187 -17.37 -18.06 -15.59
CA ILE A 187 -17.99 -16.76 -15.28
C ILE A 187 -18.18 -15.95 -16.57
N SER A 188 -17.16 -15.79 -17.40
CA SER A 188 -17.27 -15.01 -18.63
C SER A 188 -18.29 -15.59 -19.62
N LYS A 189 -18.45 -16.91 -19.64
CA LYS A 189 -19.50 -17.59 -20.42
C LYS A 189 -20.90 -17.35 -19.86
N ALA A 190 -21.06 -17.44 -18.55
CA ALA A 190 -22.36 -17.27 -17.89
C ALA A 190 -22.81 -15.81 -17.80
N LEU A 191 -21.87 -14.88 -17.74
CA LEU A 191 -22.10 -13.44 -17.53
C LEU A 191 -21.45 -12.62 -18.65
N PRO A 192 -22.07 -12.51 -19.83
CA PRO A 192 -21.52 -11.73 -20.93
C PRO A 192 -21.20 -10.29 -20.52
N GLY A 193 -19.98 -9.83 -20.80
CA GLY A 193 -19.50 -8.49 -20.43
C GLY A 193 -18.81 -8.41 -19.06
N VAL A 194 -18.71 -9.53 -18.34
CA VAL A 194 -17.91 -9.65 -17.11
C VAL A 194 -16.58 -10.35 -17.45
N ALA A 195 -15.48 -9.74 -17.06
CA ALA A 195 -14.18 -10.41 -17.08
C ALA A 195 -14.14 -11.43 -15.95
N GLY A 196 -13.93 -12.71 -16.27
CA GLY A 196 -13.81 -13.75 -15.26
C GLY A 196 -12.58 -13.56 -14.39
N TYR A 197 -11.43 -13.21 -15.03
CA TYR A 197 -10.21 -12.79 -14.36
C TYR A 197 -9.57 -11.63 -15.12
N MET A 198 -9.14 -10.60 -14.39
CA MET A 198 -8.46 -9.44 -14.95
C MET A 198 -7.22 -9.10 -14.14
N GLN A 199 -6.25 -8.48 -14.79
CA GLN A 199 -5.03 -7.97 -14.18
C GLN A 199 -4.91 -6.46 -14.39
N MET A 200 -4.36 -5.74 -13.41
CA MET A 200 -3.91 -4.36 -13.57
C MET A 200 -2.75 -4.27 -14.55
N THR A 201 -2.58 -3.10 -15.18
CA THR A 201 -1.60 -2.93 -16.26
C THR A 201 -0.93 -1.56 -16.28
N SER A 202 -1.29 -0.66 -15.38
CA SER A 202 -0.76 0.70 -15.36
C SER A 202 -0.58 1.22 -13.93
N GLY A 203 0.12 2.34 -13.77
CA GLY A 203 0.37 2.92 -12.46
C GLY A 203 1.25 2.05 -11.55
N ASN A 204 2.21 1.32 -12.13
CA ASN A 204 3.12 0.37 -11.48
C ASN A 204 2.44 -0.93 -10.99
N THR A 205 1.12 -1.03 -11.12
CA THR A 205 0.36 -2.16 -10.55
C THR A 205 0.37 -3.41 -11.41
N GLY A 206 0.56 -3.27 -12.73
CA GLY A 206 0.74 -4.43 -13.62
C GLY A 206 2.04 -5.18 -13.34
N GLY A 207 3.13 -4.43 -13.15
CA GLY A 207 4.42 -5.00 -12.75
C GLY A 207 4.41 -5.60 -11.35
N TRP A 208 3.68 -5.00 -10.42
CA TRP A 208 3.47 -5.54 -9.07
C TRP A 208 2.75 -6.89 -9.11
N GLU A 209 1.64 -7.02 -9.85
CA GLU A 209 0.93 -8.29 -10.00
C GLU A 209 1.75 -9.32 -10.76
N LEU A 210 2.48 -8.93 -11.83
CA LEU A 210 3.36 -9.83 -12.56
C LEU A 210 4.49 -10.38 -11.66
N THR A 211 5.08 -9.52 -10.83
CA THR A 211 6.08 -9.93 -9.85
C THR A 211 5.51 -10.93 -8.85
N SER A 212 4.30 -10.67 -8.36
CA SER A 212 3.59 -11.60 -7.49
C SER A 212 3.32 -12.94 -8.16
N ALA A 213 2.81 -12.93 -9.40
CA ALA A 213 2.56 -14.14 -10.17
C ALA A 213 3.85 -14.97 -10.41
N ALA A 214 4.98 -14.29 -10.67
CA ALA A 214 6.28 -14.95 -10.80
C ALA A 214 6.75 -15.55 -9.47
N TYR A 215 6.52 -14.88 -8.33
CA TYR A 215 6.87 -15.40 -7.02
C TYR A 215 6.10 -16.68 -6.68
N THR A 216 4.83 -16.77 -7.08
CA THR A 216 4.04 -18.01 -6.89
C THR A 216 4.57 -19.20 -7.69
N ARG A 217 5.40 -18.93 -8.70
CA ARG A 217 6.11 -19.90 -9.57
C ARG A 217 7.59 -20.03 -9.22
N GLY A 218 7.99 -19.57 -8.02
CA GLY A 218 9.37 -19.70 -7.52
C GLY A 218 10.37 -18.70 -8.09
N GLY A 219 9.94 -17.77 -8.95
CA GLY A 219 10.79 -16.71 -9.50
C GLY A 219 11.21 -15.69 -8.45
N ARG A 220 12.31 -15.02 -8.73
CA ARG A 220 12.76 -13.80 -8.03
C ARG A 220 13.31 -12.85 -9.09
N LEU A 221 12.76 -11.65 -9.13
CA LEU A 221 13.12 -10.67 -10.14
C LEU A 221 14.40 -9.91 -9.78
N GLU A 222 14.76 -9.96 -8.52
CA GLU A 222 15.97 -9.37 -7.97
C GLU A 222 16.67 -10.38 -7.08
N THR A 223 17.99 -10.41 -7.13
CA THR A 223 18.85 -11.24 -6.28
C THR A 223 19.98 -10.42 -5.71
N THR A 224 20.31 -10.65 -4.44
CA THR A 224 21.42 -10.00 -3.75
C THR A 224 22.53 -11.01 -3.50
N ALA A 225 23.71 -10.78 -4.06
CA ALA A 225 24.89 -11.61 -3.83
C ALA A 225 25.45 -11.40 -2.42
N LYS A 226 26.35 -12.29 -1.97
CA LYS A 226 26.96 -12.22 -0.63
C LYS A 226 27.76 -10.93 -0.38
N ASN A 227 28.29 -10.31 -1.42
CA ASN A 227 29.01 -9.03 -1.34
C ASN A 227 28.05 -7.81 -1.33
N GLY A 228 26.74 -8.03 -1.37
CA GLY A 228 25.74 -6.97 -1.41
C GLY A 228 25.34 -6.51 -2.81
N LYS A 229 26.01 -7.04 -3.87
CA LYS A 229 25.63 -6.68 -5.24
C LYS A 229 24.25 -7.18 -5.59
N VAL A 230 23.40 -6.25 -6.05
CA VAL A 230 22.04 -6.54 -6.51
C VAL A 230 22.02 -6.71 -8.02
N THR A 231 21.33 -7.73 -8.49
CA THR A 231 21.12 -8.00 -9.91
C THR A 231 19.64 -8.20 -10.16
N VAL A 232 19.09 -7.47 -11.14
CA VAL A 232 17.74 -7.69 -11.64
C VAL A 232 17.76 -8.67 -12.80
N ASN A 233 16.81 -9.61 -12.81
CA ASN A 233 16.57 -10.49 -13.95
C ASN A 233 15.09 -10.80 -14.04
N VAL A 234 14.40 -10.18 -14.99
CA VAL A 234 12.98 -10.44 -15.28
C VAL A 234 12.80 -11.43 -16.43
N ASP A 235 13.85 -11.73 -17.18
CA ASP A 235 13.82 -12.74 -18.26
C ASP A 235 14.06 -14.15 -17.69
N ILE A 236 13.11 -14.61 -16.89
CA ILE A 236 13.13 -15.92 -16.21
C ILE A 236 11.87 -16.72 -16.52
N PRO A 237 11.94 -18.07 -16.44
CA PRO A 237 10.79 -18.95 -16.74
C PRO A 237 9.52 -18.53 -16.00
N ALA A 238 9.59 -18.24 -14.71
CA ALA A 238 8.44 -17.88 -13.89
C ALA A 238 7.70 -16.61 -14.36
N VAL A 239 8.43 -15.61 -14.90
CA VAL A 239 7.83 -14.41 -15.52
C VAL A 239 7.20 -14.76 -16.86
N LYS A 240 7.90 -15.51 -17.71
CA LYS A 240 7.37 -15.94 -19.03
C LYS A 240 6.13 -16.80 -18.88
N GLU A 241 6.10 -17.73 -17.94
CA GLU A 241 4.92 -18.56 -17.63
C GLU A 241 3.75 -17.71 -17.12
N SER A 242 4.01 -16.69 -16.31
CA SER A 242 2.98 -15.76 -15.84
C SER A 242 2.39 -14.95 -16.99
N LEU A 243 3.23 -14.47 -17.92
CA LEU A 243 2.78 -13.75 -19.12
C LEU A 243 2.05 -14.68 -20.11
N ALA A 244 2.50 -15.93 -20.26
CA ALA A 244 1.81 -16.93 -21.06
C ALA A 244 0.42 -17.24 -20.50
N TYR A 245 0.27 -17.34 -19.18
CA TYR A 245 -1.00 -17.50 -18.51
C TYR A 245 -1.97 -16.34 -18.81
N LEU A 246 -1.50 -15.08 -18.73
CA LEU A 246 -2.31 -13.93 -19.10
C LEU A 246 -2.71 -13.93 -20.59
N HIS A 247 -1.78 -14.31 -21.44
CA HIS A 247 -2.04 -14.46 -22.87
C HIS A 247 -3.14 -15.52 -23.12
N GLN A 248 -3.07 -16.66 -22.42
CA GLN A 248 -4.08 -17.73 -22.48
C GLN A 248 -5.47 -17.19 -22.11
N ILE A 249 -5.61 -16.60 -20.92
CA ILE A 249 -6.86 -16.02 -20.42
C ILE A 249 -7.45 -14.98 -21.40
N ARG A 250 -6.57 -14.18 -22.03
CA ARG A 250 -7.00 -13.11 -22.95
C ARG A 250 -7.36 -13.59 -24.34
N TRP A 251 -6.48 -14.37 -24.98
CA TRP A 251 -6.54 -14.62 -26.43
C TRP A 251 -7.12 -15.98 -26.81
N VAL A 252 -7.07 -16.94 -25.91
CA VAL A 252 -7.60 -18.29 -26.11
C VAL A 252 -8.95 -18.44 -25.41
N ASP A 253 -9.02 -18.13 -24.12
CA ASP A 253 -10.21 -18.35 -23.29
C ASP A 253 -11.23 -17.21 -23.40
N ASN A 254 -10.79 -16.03 -23.85
CA ASN A 254 -11.61 -14.83 -23.95
C ASN A 254 -12.28 -14.45 -22.60
N ALA A 255 -11.56 -14.68 -21.49
CA ALA A 255 -12.07 -14.50 -20.14
C ALA A 255 -11.55 -13.24 -19.42
N ALA A 256 -10.72 -12.40 -20.09
CA ALA A 256 -10.11 -11.18 -19.53
C ALA A 256 -10.92 -9.89 -19.80
N GLY A 257 -12.15 -9.99 -20.34
CA GLY A 257 -12.95 -8.79 -20.66
C GLY A 257 -12.40 -7.98 -21.83
N SER A 258 -12.63 -6.66 -21.82
CA SER A 258 -12.31 -5.78 -22.95
C SER A 258 -11.53 -4.51 -22.60
N ASN A 259 -11.34 -4.18 -21.35
CA ASN A 259 -10.54 -3.02 -20.90
C ASN A 259 -9.20 -3.49 -20.33
N PHE A 260 -8.11 -3.18 -21.02
CA PHE A 260 -6.77 -3.68 -20.70
C PHE A 260 -5.80 -2.58 -20.25
N ILE A 261 -6.31 -1.41 -19.86
CA ILE A 261 -5.50 -0.33 -19.28
C ILE A 261 -6.18 0.08 -17.98
N LEU A 262 -5.89 -0.67 -16.93
CA LEU A 262 -6.43 -0.45 -15.59
C LEU A 262 -5.28 -0.29 -14.60
N ASP A 263 -5.38 0.75 -13.79
CA ASP A 263 -4.61 0.94 -12.58
C ASP A 263 -5.39 0.42 -11.36
N TRP A 264 -4.86 0.67 -10.16
CA TRP A 264 -5.50 0.32 -8.90
C TRP A 264 -6.95 0.81 -8.78
N ASN A 265 -7.20 2.09 -9.09
CA ASN A 265 -8.54 2.67 -8.97
C ASN A 265 -9.47 2.10 -10.05
N GLY A 266 -8.95 1.94 -11.26
CA GLY A 266 -9.71 1.42 -12.39
C GLY A 266 -10.20 -0.02 -12.19
N ILE A 267 -9.35 -0.92 -11.65
CA ILE A 267 -9.76 -2.31 -11.42
C ILE A 267 -10.73 -2.44 -10.23
N ASN A 268 -10.51 -1.66 -9.17
CA ASN A 268 -11.40 -1.64 -8.01
C ASN A 268 -12.80 -1.14 -8.42
N ALA A 269 -12.89 -0.05 -9.19
CA ALA A 269 -14.16 0.43 -9.73
C ALA A 269 -14.82 -0.57 -10.69
N ALA A 270 -14.03 -1.29 -11.51
CA ALA A 270 -14.53 -2.35 -12.38
C ALA A 270 -15.08 -3.54 -11.57
N PHE A 271 -14.39 -3.94 -10.50
CA PHE A 271 -14.87 -4.96 -9.58
C PHE A 271 -16.14 -4.51 -8.83
N GLY A 272 -16.16 -3.28 -8.29
CA GLY A 272 -17.32 -2.70 -7.61
C GLY A 272 -18.55 -2.59 -8.49
N SER A 273 -18.36 -2.27 -9.79
CA SER A 273 -19.45 -2.21 -10.78
C SER A 273 -19.82 -3.56 -11.39
N GLY A 274 -19.22 -4.68 -10.94
CA GLY A 274 -19.52 -6.04 -11.42
C GLY A 274 -19.01 -6.30 -12.85
N LYS A 275 -17.96 -5.61 -13.31
CA LYS A 275 -17.32 -5.84 -14.62
C LYS A 275 -16.13 -6.80 -14.53
N VAL A 276 -15.63 -7.04 -13.35
CA VAL A 276 -14.53 -7.98 -13.06
C VAL A 276 -14.99 -8.89 -11.92
N ALA A 277 -14.90 -10.18 -12.11
CA ALA A 277 -15.31 -11.17 -11.12
C ALA A 277 -14.18 -11.65 -10.21
N MET A 278 -12.96 -11.78 -10.76
CA MET A 278 -11.74 -12.12 -10.01
C MET A 278 -10.59 -11.25 -10.45
N TYR A 279 -9.75 -10.88 -9.50
CA TYR A 279 -8.45 -10.23 -9.77
C TYR A 279 -7.49 -10.46 -8.61
N MET A 280 -6.19 -10.32 -8.89
CA MET A 280 -5.15 -10.40 -7.88
C MET A 280 -4.97 -9.04 -7.22
N SER A 281 -4.88 -9.00 -5.87
CA SER A 281 -4.68 -7.77 -5.12
C SER A 281 -4.11 -8.06 -3.73
N GLY A 282 -3.70 -7.00 -3.01
CA GLY A 282 -3.44 -7.07 -1.57
C GLY A 282 -4.70 -7.52 -0.82
N SER A 283 -4.52 -8.35 0.21
CA SER A 283 -5.64 -8.86 0.99
C SER A 283 -6.44 -7.78 1.71
N ASP A 284 -5.84 -6.61 1.94
CA ASP A 284 -6.41 -5.43 2.60
C ASP A 284 -7.35 -4.59 1.73
N VAL A 285 -7.45 -4.89 0.42
CA VAL A 285 -8.21 -4.08 -0.58
C VAL A 285 -9.67 -3.86 -0.23
N LEU A 286 -10.30 -4.75 0.54
CA LEU A 286 -11.72 -4.66 0.87
C LEU A 286 -12.12 -3.32 1.49
N THR A 287 -11.26 -2.74 2.31
CA THR A 287 -11.53 -1.43 2.94
C THR A 287 -11.73 -0.35 1.87
N SER A 288 -10.84 -0.29 0.88
CA SER A 288 -10.96 0.63 -0.26
C SER A 288 -12.20 0.36 -1.11
N LEU A 289 -12.45 -0.91 -1.44
CA LEU A 289 -13.62 -1.33 -2.24
C LEU A 289 -14.95 -0.89 -1.61
N VAL A 290 -15.07 -1.00 -0.30
CA VAL A 290 -16.29 -0.59 0.41
C VAL A 290 -16.40 0.94 0.50
N GLN A 291 -15.29 1.62 0.75
CA GLN A 291 -15.28 3.08 0.93
C GLN A 291 -15.49 3.85 -0.37
N ASN A 292 -14.84 3.39 -1.46
CA ASN A 292 -14.72 4.15 -2.70
C ASN A 292 -15.57 3.58 -3.85
N ASP A 293 -15.75 2.25 -3.88
CA ASP A 293 -16.34 1.56 -5.04
C ASP A 293 -17.70 0.93 -4.74
N GLY A 294 -18.23 1.12 -3.52
CA GLY A 294 -19.58 0.71 -3.14
C GLY A 294 -19.77 -0.81 -3.08
N VAL A 295 -18.70 -1.59 -2.91
CA VAL A 295 -18.78 -3.05 -2.78
C VAL A 295 -19.53 -3.42 -1.51
N ASP A 296 -20.53 -4.28 -1.65
CA ASP A 296 -21.19 -4.92 -0.51
C ASP A 296 -20.25 -6.00 0.06
N PRO A 297 -19.79 -5.89 1.33
CA PRO A 297 -18.92 -6.88 1.94
C PRO A 297 -19.49 -8.30 1.95
N SER A 298 -20.80 -8.47 1.88
CA SER A 298 -21.46 -9.79 1.80
C SER A 298 -21.17 -10.50 0.48
N ASN A 299 -20.91 -9.76 -0.59
CA ASN A 299 -20.56 -10.27 -1.92
C ASN A 299 -19.06 -10.38 -2.16
N TYR A 300 -18.24 -9.90 -1.23
CA TYR A 300 -16.78 -10.01 -1.34
C TYR A 300 -16.31 -11.36 -0.79
N GLY A 301 -15.43 -12.01 -1.55
CA GLY A 301 -14.66 -13.16 -1.12
C GLY A 301 -13.17 -12.93 -1.39
N VAL A 302 -12.33 -13.55 -0.60
CA VAL A 302 -10.89 -13.55 -0.79
C VAL A 302 -10.31 -14.92 -0.45
N THR A 303 -9.37 -15.38 -1.28
CA THR A 303 -8.63 -16.62 -1.05
C THR A 303 -7.14 -16.37 -1.19
N THR A 304 -6.32 -17.26 -0.64
CA THR A 304 -4.87 -17.20 -0.85
C THR A 304 -4.54 -17.33 -2.34
N ILE A 305 -3.51 -16.62 -2.78
CA ILE A 305 -3.01 -16.78 -4.14
C ILE A 305 -2.50 -18.22 -4.34
N PRO A 306 -2.80 -18.88 -5.47
CA PRO A 306 -2.31 -20.23 -5.73
C PRO A 306 -0.78 -20.28 -5.84
N LEU A 307 -0.16 -21.22 -5.15
CA LEU A 307 1.27 -21.50 -5.31
C LEU A 307 1.45 -22.76 -6.18
N THR A 308 2.45 -22.73 -7.05
CA THR A 308 2.90 -23.96 -7.74
C THR A 308 3.71 -24.84 -6.77
N SER A 309 3.93 -26.10 -7.13
CA SER A 309 4.71 -27.03 -6.30
C SER A 309 6.23 -26.89 -6.44
N VAL A 310 6.71 -25.85 -7.14
CA VAL A 310 8.14 -25.63 -7.34
C VAL A 310 8.81 -25.09 -6.07
N ALA A 311 10.09 -25.36 -5.93
CA ALA A 311 10.89 -24.80 -4.86
C ALA A 311 10.87 -23.26 -4.91
N ASN A 312 10.91 -22.62 -3.75
CA ASN A 312 10.86 -21.15 -3.58
C ASN A 312 9.54 -20.47 -4.02
N ALA A 313 8.48 -21.21 -4.34
CA ALA A 313 7.17 -20.60 -4.51
C ALA A 313 6.77 -19.86 -3.22
N GLY A 314 6.23 -18.66 -3.36
CA GLY A 314 5.86 -17.84 -2.21
C GLY A 314 4.92 -16.70 -2.60
N VAL A 315 4.43 -16.01 -1.60
CA VAL A 315 3.46 -14.93 -1.72
C VAL A 315 4.16 -13.60 -1.51
N LEU A 316 4.05 -12.71 -2.49
CA LEU A 316 4.49 -11.33 -2.32
C LEU A 316 3.66 -10.66 -1.22
N SER A 317 4.34 -9.92 -0.35
CA SER A 317 3.71 -9.12 0.70
C SER A 317 4.24 -7.71 0.69
N GLY A 318 3.38 -6.77 1.01
CA GLY A 318 3.69 -5.36 1.16
C GLY A 318 2.94 -4.77 2.36
N GLY A 319 2.83 -3.46 2.37
CA GLY A 319 2.16 -2.69 3.42
C GLY A 319 2.73 -1.30 3.54
N THR A 320 2.39 -0.61 4.62
CA THR A 320 2.81 0.75 4.90
C THR A 320 3.49 0.84 6.26
N VAL A 321 4.49 1.70 6.39
CA VAL A 321 5.14 2.05 7.65
C VAL A 321 4.75 3.49 8.00
N ALA A 322 4.19 3.71 9.19
CA ALA A 322 4.01 5.05 9.74
C ALA A 322 5.36 5.55 10.25
N VAL A 323 5.86 6.63 9.67
CA VAL A 323 7.20 7.16 9.90
C VAL A 323 7.15 8.62 10.36
N GLY A 324 8.28 9.15 10.82
CA GLY A 324 8.42 10.55 11.20
C GLY A 324 9.30 11.32 10.22
N ASN A 325 9.06 12.62 10.11
CA ASN A 325 9.84 13.54 9.31
C ASN A 325 11.23 13.73 9.94
N VAL A 326 12.28 13.58 9.12
CA VAL A 326 13.68 13.72 9.59
C VAL A 326 13.97 15.13 10.13
N LYS A 327 13.27 16.15 9.64
CA LYS A 327 13.44 17.56 10.05
C LYS A 327 12.79 17.90 11.40
N ASP A 328 12.01 16.98 11.96
CA ASP A 328 11.36 17.20 13.26
C ASP A 328 12.35 17.45 14.37
N SER A 329 11.98 18.34 15.28
CA SER A 329 12.67 18.50 16.57
C SER A 329 12.51 17.23 17.43
N ASP A 330 13.33 17.07 18.45
CA ASP A 330 13.22 15.94 19.37
C ASP A 330 11.86 15.89 20.09
N ALA A 331 11.25 17.05 20.34
CA ALA A 331 9.91 17.12 20.91
C ALA A 331 8.84 16.62 19.93
N GLN A 332 8.93 17.00 18.66
CA GLN A 332 8.04 16.50 17.61
C GLN A 332 8.23 15.01 17.38
N LYS A 333 9.47 14.50 17.27
CA LYS A 333 9.75 13.05 17.16
C LYS A 333 9.15 12.24 18.31
N ALA A 334 9.20 12.79 19.54
CA ALA A 334 8.57 12.16 20.69
C ALA A 334 7.04 12.17 20.59
N ALA A 335 6.46 13.27 20.09
CA ALA A 335 5.02 13.40 19.90
C ALA A 335 4.52 12.50 18.75
N VAL A 336 5.24 12.45 17.62
CA VAL A 336 4.97 11.56 16.48
C VAL A 336 5.02 10.11 16.92
N ALA A 337 6.04 9.67 17.64
CA ALA A 337 6.11 8.29 18.12
C ALA A 337 4.94 7.91 19.03
N LYS A 338 4.46 8.85 19.89
CA LYS A 338 3.25 8.64 20.71
C LYS A 338 2.00 8.57 19.87
N TRP A 339 1.90 9.39 18.81
CA TRP A 339 0.78 9.34 17.87
C TRP A 339 0.74 8.02 17.12
N ILE A 340 1.87 7.60 16.56
CA ILE A 340 2.01 6.32 15.85
C ILE A 340 1.63 5.13 16.74
N ASP A 341 2.13 5.11 18.00
CA ASP A 341 1.70 4.10 18.98
C ASP A 341 0.19 4.12 19.22
N PHE A 342 -0.36 5.30 19.49
CA PHE A 342 -1.78 5.47 19.80
C PHE A 342 -2.68 5.07 18.63
N TYR A 343 -2.36 5.51 17.41
CA TYR A 343 -3.22 5.39 16.26
C TYR A 343 -3.11 4.01 15.57
N TYR A 344 -1.89 3.51 15.40
CA TYR A 344 -1.62 2.26 14.69
C TYR A 344 -1.28 1.08 15.63
N GLY A 345 -0.54 1.30 16.71
CA GLY A 345 -0.08 0.26 17.61
C GLY A 345 -1.14 -0.20 18.61
N GLN A 346 -1.73 0.74 19.35
CA GLN A 346 -2.67 0.41 20.44
C GLN A 346 -3.90 -0.39 20.01
N PRO A 347 -4.53 -0.17 18.83
CA PRO A 347 -5.66 -1.00 18.39
C PRO A 347 -5.32 -2.46 18.17
N GLN A 348 -4.05 -2.78 17.96
CA GLN A 348 -3.59 -4.16 17.73
C GLN A 348 -3.25 -4.90 19.04
N ILE A 349 -2.95 -4.16 20.13
CA ILE A 349 -2.39 -4.74 21.36
C ILE A 349 -3.24 -4.50 22.61
N ASN A 350 -4.16 -3.55 22.57
CA ASN A 350 -4.98 -3.14 23.70
C ASN A 350 -6.47 -3.31 23.41
N LYS A 351 -7.16 -4.14 24.21
CA LYS A 351 -8.59 -4.47 24.00
C LYS A 351 -9.47 -3.22 23.96
N ALA A 352 -9.27 -2.26 24.85
CA ALA A 352 -10.11 -1.06 24.89
C ALA A 352 -9.92 -0.19 23.64
N ALA A 353 -8.68 -0.07 23.14
CA ALA A 353 -8.39 0.64 21.90
C ALA A 353 -8.97 -0.10 20.68
N ALA A 354 -8.77 -1.42 20.58
CA ALA A 354 -9.31 -2.25 19.52
C ALA A 354 -10.84 -2.16 19.43
N VAL A 355 -11.54 -2.29 20.55
CA VAL A 355 -13.00 -2.18 20.60
C VAL A 355 -13.48 -0.77 20.28
N THR A 356 -12.76 0.27 20.74
CA THR A 356 -13.10 1.66 20.42
C THR A 356 -12.96 1.92 18.93
N GLN A 357 -11.88 1.45 18.29
CA GLN A 357 -11.68 1.56 16.85
C GLN A 357 -12.75 0.78 16.07
N ALA A 358 -13.01 -0.47 16.46
CA ALA A 358 -14.04 -1.29 15.81
C ALA A 358 -15.43 -0.65 15.84
N LYS A 359 -15.82 -0.07 16.99
CA LYS A 359 -17.09 0.68 17.13
C LYS A 359 -17.10 1.95 16.28
N SER A 360 -15.99 2.67 16.19
CA SER A 360 -15.85 3.86 15.35
C SER A 360 -16.02 3.50 13.88
N LEU A 361 -15.33 2.47 13.39
CA LEU A 361 -15.47 1.96 12.03
C LEU A 361 -16.90 1.52 11.74
N GLN A 362 -17.54 0.75 12.65
CA GLN A 362 -18.91 0.30 12.50
C GLN A 362 -19.90 1.48 12.43
N SER A 363 -19.75 2.49 13.28
CA SER A 363 -20.62 3.69 13.28
C SER A 363 -20.46 4.51 12.00
N SER A 364 -19.29 4.48 11.38
CA SER A 364 -18.98 5.13 10.10
C SER A 364 -19.27 4.24 8.89
N LYS A 365 -19.90 3.08 9.09
CA LYS A 365 -20.18 2.07 8.04
C LYS A 365 -18.91 1.61 7.30
N GLN A 366 -17.78 1.62 7.98
CA GLN A 366 -16.52 1.12 7.47
C GLN A 366 -16.33 -0.35 7.83
N VAL A 367 -15.42 -1.03 7.12
CA VAL A 367 -15.14 -2.45 7.33
C VAL A 367 -14.49 -2.69 8.69
N VAL A 368 -14.99 -3.66 9.44
CA VAL A 368 -14.36 -4.18 10.65
C VAL A 368 -13.97 -5.63 10.40
N GLY A 369 -12.69 -5.95 10.56
CA GLY A 369 -12.16 -7.28 10.38
C GLY A 369 -11.70 -7.57 8.95
N ALA A 370 -11.21 -6.56 8.22
CA ALA A 370 -10.56 -6.76 6.92
C ALA A 370 -9.39 -7.77 7.03
N PRO A 371 -9.10 -8.57 5.99
CA PRO A 371 -8.07 -9.58 6.01
C PRO A 371 -6.68 -8.95 5.80
N GLU A 372 -5.96 -8.72 6.89
CA GLU A 372 -4.60 -8.20 6.90
C GLU A 372 -3.63 -9.26 7.44
N LEU A 373 -2.33 -9.10 7.12
CA LEU A 373 -1.29 -9.85 7.81
C LEU A 373 -1.10 -9.30 9.23
N PRO A 374 -0.79 -10.14 10.23
CA PRO A 374 -0.61 -9.67 11.59
C PRO A 374 0.69 -8.87 11.76
N VAL A 375 0.56 -7.64 12.27
CA VAL A 375 1.69 -6.78 12.67
C VAL A 375 2.43 -7.37 13.89
N PHE A 376 1.72 -8.10 14.74
CA PHE A 376 2.24 -8.72 15.95
C PHE A 376 2.30 -10.25 15.81
N ASP A 377 2.85 -10.91 16.82
CA ASP A 377 2.90 -12.37 16.88
C ASP A 377 1.50 -13.01 16.80
N ALA A 378 1.45 -14.27 16.39
CA ALA A 378 0.19 -14.98 16.15
C ALA A 378 -0.73 -15.02 17.38
N ALA A 379 -0.19 -15.08 18.59
CA ALA A 379 -0.98 -15.09 19.82
C ALA A 379 -1.65 -13.75 20.07
N THR A 380 -0.91 -12.65 19.85
CA THR A 380 -1.44 -11.28 19.96
C THR A 380 -2.48 -11.01 18.89
N ALA A 381 -2.22 -11.41 17.64
CA ALA A 381 -3.17 -11.25 16.53
C ALA A 381 -4.48 -12.01 16.77
N LYS A 382 -4.41 -13.27 17.21
CA LYS A 382 -5.59 -14.07 17.57
C LYS A 382 -6.39 -13.42 18.70
N LEU A 383 -5.70 -12.86 19.68
CA LEU A 383 -6.35 -12.17 20.80
C LEU A 383 -7.05 -10.91 20.33
N GLN A 384 -6.40 -10.08 19.50
CA GLN A 384 -6.98 -8.87 18.91
C GLN A 384 -8.22 -9.20 18.07
N GLN A 385 -8.16 -10.22 17.21
CA GLN A 385 -9.30 -10.69 16.43
C GLN A 385 -10.49 -11.08 17.33
N SER A 386 -10.23 -11.76 18.46
CA SER A 386 -11.29 -12.13 19.41
C SER A 386 -12.00 -10.92 20.02
N TRP A 387 -11.28 -9.80 20.20
CA TRP A 387 -11.87 -8.57 20.76
C TRP A 387 -12.79 -7.85 19.77
N ILE A 388 -12.41 -7.84 18.48
CA ILE A 388 -13.16 -7.15 17.44
C ILE A 388 -14.26 -8.02 16.79
N ALA A 389 -14.20 -9.33 16.93
CA ALA A 389 -15.17 -10.27 16.33
C ALA A 389 -16.65 -9.91 16.57
N PRO A 390 -17.09 -9.45 17.77
CA PRO A 390 -18.46 -9.03 17.99
C PRO A 390 -18.89 -7.79 17.18
N TYR A 391 -17.94 -7.06 16.64
CA TYR A 391 -18.15 -5.83 15.86
C TYR A 391 -17.84 -6.02 14.37
N ALA A 392 -17.39 -7.22 13.98
CA ALA A 392 -17.03 -7.52 12.61
C ALA A 392 -18.19 -7.25 11.65
N THR A 393 -17.85 -6.81 10.45
CA THR A 393 -18.82 -6.61 9.37
C THR A 393 -19.61 -7.92 9.14
N PRO A 394 -20.95 -7.87 9.12
CA PRO A 394 -21.80 -9.08 9.04
C PRO A 394 -21.43 -9.97 7.85
N GLY A 395 -21.27 -11.26 8.10
CA GLY A 395 -20.92 -12.27 7.09
C GLY A 395 -19.44 -12.27 6.65
N LEU A 396 -18.69 -11.19 6.89
CA LEU A 396 -17.34 -11.03 6.37
C LEU A 396 -16.39 -12.13 6.84
N LEU A 397 -16.38 -12.46 8.13
CA LEU A 397 -15.43 -13.44 8.66
C LEU A 397 -15.54 -14.81 7.98
N ALA A 398 -16.77 -15.23 7.60
CA ALA A 398 -16.98 -16.45 6.84
C ALA A 398 -16.46 -16.32 5.40
N ASN A 399 -16.69 -15.17 4.75
CA ASN A 399 -16.31 -14.93 3.36
C ASN A 399 -14.78 -14.83 3.17
N ILE A 400 -14.05 -14.39 4.19
CA ILE A 400 -12.59 -14.27 4.16
C ILE A 400 -11.88 -15.49 4.78
N ALA A 401 -12.61 -16.46 5.32
CA ALA A 401 -12.04 -17.66 5.93
C ALA A 401 -11.10 -18.44 4.98
N PRO A 402 -11.38 -18.55 3.66
CA PRO A 402 -10.45 -19.19 2.73
C PRO A 402 -9.04 -18.56 2.70
N PHE A 403 -8.94 -17.26 2.93
CA PHE A 403 -7.66 -16.56 3.07
C PHE A 403 -7.10 -16.72 4.48
N THR A 404 -7.83 -16.31 5.50
CA THR A 404 -7.31 -16.18 6.88
C THR A 404 -6.89 -17.52 7.51
N THR A 405 -7.49 -18.64 7.09
CA THR A 405 -7.11 -19.98 7.55
C THR A 405 -5.88 -20.54 6.83
N ASN A 406 -5.58 -20.09 5.63
CA ASN A 406 -4.55 -20.69 4.79
C ASN A 406 -3.28 -19.85 4.64
N ILE A 407 -3.37 -18.52 4.81
CA ILE A 407 -2.23 -17.62 4.58
C ILE A 407 -1.04 -17.92 5.48
N GLY A 408 -1.27 -18.37 6.71
CA GLY A 408 -0.21 -18.77 7.63
C GLY A 408 0.64 -19.96 7.18
N ASN A 409 0.17 -20.71 6.19
CA ASN A 409 0.88 -21.86 5.61
C ASN A 409 1.67 -21.50 4.33
N GLN A 410 1.55 -20.26 3.84
CA GLN A 410 2.25 -19.83 2.64
C GLN A 410 3.54 -19.07 2.99
N PRO A 411 4.68 -19.36 2.33
CA PRO A 411 5.91 -18.60 2.49
C PRO A 411 5.70 -17.14 2.04
N ILE A 412 5.89 -16.20 2.94
CA ILE A 412 5.81 -14.78 2.65
C ILE A 412 7.14 -14.28 2.11
N VAL A 413 7.10 -13.56 0.99
CA VAL A 413 8.26 -13.02 0.27
C VAL A 413 8.13 -11.52 0.17
N PRO A 414 9.13 -10.75 0.61
CA PRO A 414 9.11 -9.30 0.45
C PRO A 414 9.22 -8.91 -1.02
N GLU A 415 8.79 -7.70 -1.32
CA GLU A 415 8.99 -7.07 -2.63
C GLU A 415 10.48 -6.92 -2.94
N PRO A 416 10.88 -6.71 -4.23
CA PRO A 416 12.26 -6.35 -4.58
C PRO A 416 12.77 -5.16 -3.76
N ASN A 417 14.08 -5.05 -3.54
CA ASN A 417 14.62 -4.05 -2.61
C ASN A 417 15.08 -2.76 -3.28
N LYS A 418 15.38 -2.83 -4.60
CA LYS A 418 16.00 -1.72 -5.33
C LYS A 418 15.14 -1.30 -6.50
N HIS A 419 14.89 0.00 -6.61
CA HIS A 419 14.11 0.56 -7.71
C HIS A 419 12.80 -0.18 -8.02
N THR A 420 12.13 -0.65 -6.97
CA THR A 420 10.94 -1.51 -7.08
C THR A 420 9.83 -0.83 -7.88
N GLN A 421 9.58 0.45 -7.65
CA GLN A 421 8.54 1.19 -8.36
C GLN A 421 8.94 1.43 -9.84
N ASP A 422 10.22 1.66 -10.12
CA ASP A 422 10.73 1.75 -11.48
C ASP A 422 10.62 0.41 -12.23
N LEU A 423 10.92 -0.69 -11.53
CA LEU A 423 10.76 -2.05 -12.04
C LEU A 423 9.30 -2.34 -12.38
N TYR A 424 8.37 -2.04 -11.46
CA TYR A 424 6.96 -2.24 -11.68
C TYR A 424 6.43 -1.42 -12.86
N GLY A 425 6.79 -0.14 -12.95
CA GLY A 425 6.41 0.72 -14.06
C GLY A 425 6.97 0.25 -15.42
N ALA A 426 8.18 -0.31 -15.42
CA ALA A 426 8.75 -0.88 -16.65
C ALA A 426 8.02 -2.16 -17.08
N LEU A 427 7.62 -3.01 -16.12
CA LEU A 427 6.86 -4.23 -16.37
C LEU A 427 5.41 -3.99 -16.78
N ASP A 428 4.79 -2.85 -16.39
CA ASP A 428 3.46 -2.46 -16.88
C ASP A 428 3.38 -2.54 -18.41
N SER A 429 4.41 -2.03 -19.09
CA SER A 429 4.47 -2.04 -20.57
C SER A 429 4.48 -3.47 -21.15
N VAL A 430 5.11 -4.42 -20.46
CA VAL A 430 5.17 -5.82 -20.86
C VAL A 430 3.79 -6.47 -20.70
N VAL A 431 3.13 -6.25 -19.56
CA VAL A 431 1.78 -6.77 -19.31
C VAL A 431 0.77 -6.18 -20.31
N GLN A 432 0.85 -4.87 -20.56
CA GLN A 432 0.00 -4.21 -21.58
C GLN A 432 0.20 -4.82 -22.96
N ALA A 433 1.45 -5.07 -23.36
CA ALA A 433 1.74 -5.68 -24.67
C ALA A 433 1.09 -7.06 -24.80
N VAL A 434 1.19 -7.91 -23.77
CA VAL A 434 0.58 -9.25 -23.77
C VAL A 434 -0.95 -9.19 -23.86
N LEU A 435 -1.59 -8.24 -23.22
CA LEU A 435 -3.05 -8.14 -23.22
C LEU A 435 -3.62 -7.40 -24.45
N THR A 436 -2.83 -6.54 -25.11
CA THR A 436 -3.29 -5.74 -26.26
C THR A 436 -2.78 -6.22 -27.60
N GLN A 437 -1.71 -7.01 -27.65
CA GLN A 437 -1.11 -7.56 -28.86
C GLN A 437 -1.18 -9.10 -28.83
N LYS A 438 -1.64 -9.71 -29.92
CA LYS A 438 -1.78 -11.17 -29.98
C LYS A 438 -0.41 -11.90 -29.96
N ASN A 439 0.61 -11.31 -30.54
CA ASN A 439 1.96 -11.89 -30.63
C ASN A 439 3.02 -10.84 -30.26
N PRO A 440 3.13 -10.42 -28.99
CA PRO A 440 4.16 -9.47 -28.58
C PRO A 440 5.54 -10.16 -28.54
N ASP A 441 6.60 -9.41 -28.81
CA ASP A 441 7.97 -9.87 -28.60
C ASP A 441 8.33 -9.74 -27.10
N VAL A 442 7.89 -10.73 -26.32
CA VAL A 442 8.07 -10.76 -24.86
C VAL A 442 9.56 -10.76 -24.48
N ASP A 443 10.40 -11.49 -25.21
CA ASP A 443 11.83 -11.61 -24.91
C ASP A 443 12.53 -10.25 -25.03
N SER A 444 12.30 -9.53 -26.12
CA SER A 444 12.85 -8.18 -26.31
C SER A 444 12.34 -7.19 -25.26
N LEU A 445 11.06 -7.27 -24.89
CA LEU A 445 10.49 -6.41 -23.85
C LEU A 445 11.13 -6.68 -22.48
N LEU A 446 11.27 -7.93 -22.06
CA LEU A 446 11.91 -8.30 -20.79
C LEU A 446 13.38 -7.92 -20.76
N GLN A 447 14.11 -8.09 -21.88
CA GLN A 447 15.49 -7.65 -21.98
C GLN A 447 15.63 -6.12 -21.81
N ALA A 448 14.73 -5.34 -22.40
CA ALA A 448 14.72 -3.88 -22.23
C ALA A 448 14.50 -3.47 -20.76
N VAL A 449 13.61 -4.17 -20.05
CA VAL A 449 13.41 -3.97 -18.60
C VAL A 449 14.68 -4.28 -17.82
N ASN A 450 15.33 -5.43 -18.07
CA ASN A 450 16.59 -5.80 -17.41
C ASN A 450 17.65 -4.72 -17.58
N VAL A 451 17.88 -4.25 -18.81
CA VAL A 451 18.88 -3.21 -19.08
C VAL A 451 18.56 -1.91 -18.34
N LYS A 452 17.31 -1.46 -18.40
CA LYS A 452 16.86 -0.22 -17.78
C LYS A 452 17.03 -0.26 -16.26
N ILE A 453 16.51 -1.30 -15.61
CA ILE A 453 16.49 -1.36 -14.15
C ILE A 453 17.89 -1.67 -13.58
N GLN A 454 18.68 -2.54 -14.25
CA GLN A 454 20.06 -2.78 -13.82
C GLN A 454 20.89 -1.50 -13.88
N ALA A 455 20.68 -0.65 -14.90
CA ALA A 455 21.38 0.62 -15.00
C ALA A 455 21.04 1.59 -13.84
N LEU A 456 19.79 1.59 -13.39
CA LEU A 456 19.39 2.37 -12.20
C LEU A 456 20.05 1.82 -10.94
N ILE A 457 20.02 0.50 -10.73
CA ILE A 457 20.66 -0.16 -9.58
C ILE A 457 22.16 0.12 -9.57
N ASP A 458 22.85 -0.02 -10.70
CA ASP A 458 24.30 0.19 -10.79
C ASP A 458 24.70 1.66 -10.54
N ALA A 459 23.79 2.61 -10.71
CA ALA A 459 23.99 4.01 -10.41
C ALA A 459 23.86 4.36 -8.91
N ASP A 460 23.26 3.48 -8.11
CA ASP A 460 23.15 3.67 -6.66
C ASP A 460 24.56 3.72 -6.03
N PRO A 461 24.85 4.66 -5.12
CA PRO A 461 26.19 4.81 -4.54
C PRO A 461 26.71 3.56 -3.82
N ASP A 462 25.83 2.80 -3.17
CA ASP A 462 26.17 1.56 -2.48
C ASP A 462 26.46 0.40 -3.46
N GLN A 463 25.86 0.40 -4.63
CA GLN A 463 26.10 -0.58 -5.69
C GLN A 463 27.31 -0.24 -6.54
N ALA A 464 27.49 1.04 -6.88
CA ALA A 464 28.65 1.52 -7.64
C ALA A 464 30.00 1.29 -6.90
N ALA A 465 29.97 1.22 -5.57
CA ALA A 465 31.15 0.93 -4.75
C ALA A 465 31.52 -0.56 -4.68
N ILE A 466 30.66 -1.47 -5.12
CA ILE A 466 30.89 -2.92 -5.10
C ILE A 466 31.62 -3.32 -6.38
N LYS A 467 32.91 -3.64 -6.26
CA LYS A 467 33.77 -4.10 -7.37
C LYS A 467 33.75 -5.61 -7.55
#